data_1b42552c0a818030e6161d76f2d5bd23
#
_entry.id   1b42552c0a818030e6161d76f2d5bd23
#
_cell.length_a   1.000
_cell.length_b   1.000
_cell.length_c   1.000
_cell.angle_alpha   90.00
_cell.angle_beta   90.00
_cell.angle_gamma   90.00
#
_symmetry.space_group_name_H-M   'P 1'
#
loop_
_entity.id
_entity.type
_entity.pdbx_description
1 polymer ?
#
loop_
_entity_poly.entity_id
_entity_poly.type
_entity_poly.pdbx_seq_one_letter_code
_entity_poly.pdbx_strand_id
1 'polypeptide(L)'
;VTTDKNKYFYRTSKDSTKIVNKDNEKEALKLLSNEPYFLKPVYINNDNLITVFQPNPKTFISQRSLSNIVRIGKLLKEFHSKKFQAENTFNPIDQFNSYYNQIDELPYGLDDYMYIIDEFKKLYKADRLCHNDLVEGNFLFTKDALYLIDFEYAGYNDYYFDIASFISENDLNYEETITFLKAYFTDEECNYDKLKVFLNFCDLLWYTWATLLYEKRNEEIYNEIAKEKLHRLKNPRKIVY
;
A
#
# COMPACT_ATOMS: atom_id res chain seq x y z
N VAL A 1 17.42 -6.49 18.42
CA VAL A 1 17.87 -7.46 19.46
C VAL A 1 19.09 -8.20 18.95
N THR A 2 20.09 -8.36 19.78
CA THR A 2 21.34 -9.08 19.44
C THR A 2 21.48 -10.27 20.38
N THR A 3 21.81 -11.42 19.81
CA THR A 3 22.25 -12.61 20.57
C THR A 3 23.75 -12.82 20.33
N ASP A 4 24.36 -13.78 20.97
CA ASP A 4 25.80 -14.08 20.82
C ASP A 4 26.20 -14.45 19.39
N LYS A 5 25.23 -14.87 18.56
CA LYS A 5 25.47 -15.36 17.19
C LYS A 5 24.79 -14.56 16.10
N ASN A 6 23.64 -13.89 16.39
CA ASN A 6 22.80 -13.28 15.37
C ASN A 6 22.22 -11.94 15.83
N LYS A 7 21.89 -11.09 14.84
CA LYS A 7 21.10 -9.86 15.03
C LYS A 7 19.70 -10.08 14.48
N TYR A 8 18.71 -9.53 15.19
CA TYR A 8 17.31 -9.62 14.82
C TYR A 8 16.67 -8.24 14.86
N PHE A 9 15.70 -8.01 13.97
CA PHE A 9 14.79 -6.90 14.07
C PHE A 9 13.59 -7.35 14.90
N TYR A 10 13.18 -6.51 15.86
CA TYR A 10 12.02 -6.76 16.72
C TYR A 10 11.05 -5.60 16.60
N ARG A 11 9.83 -5.89 16.18
CA ARG A 11 8.70 -4.97 16.15
C ARG A 11 7.68 -5.41 17.19
N THR A 12 7.21 -4.47 18.01
CA THR A 12 6.07 -4.65 18.89
C THR A 12 4.98 -3.65 18.49
N SER A 13 3.77 -4.12 18.32
CA SER A 13 2.62 -3.25 18.08
C SER A 13 2.24 -2.58 19.39
N LYS A 14 2.28 -1.24 19.41
CA LYS A 14 1.76 -0.41 20.51
C LYS A 14 0.37 0.13 20.18
N ASP A 15 -0.17 -0.19 19.03
CA ASP A 15 -1.40 0.42 18.55
C ASP A 15 -2.61 -0.14 19.29
N SER A 16 -3.22 0.70 20.10
CA SER A 16 -4.48 0.46 20.79
C SER A 16 -5.71 0.85 19.93
N THR A 17 -5.50 1.41 18.72
CA THR A 17 -6.58 2.01 17.93
C THR A 17 -7.49 1.02 17.23
N LYS A 18 -7.14 -0.28 17.18
CA LYS A 18 -7.90 -1.35 16.51
C LYS A 18 -8.20 -1.08 15.00
N ILE A 19 -7.44 -0.19 14.38
CA ILE A 19 -7.60 0.16 12.95
C ILE A 19 -7.15 -1.01 12.05
N VAL A 20 -6.20 -1.80 12.54
CA VAL A 20 -5.58 -2.90 11.81
C VAL A 20 -6.01 -4.25 12.35
N ASN A 21 -6.42 -5.17 11.46
CA ASN A 21 -6.68 -6.54 11.83
C ASN A 21 -5.37 -7.34 11.84
N LYS A 22 -4.85 -7.68 13.02
CA LYS A 22 -3.58 -8.41 13.20
C LYS A 22 -3.59 -9.82 12.58
N ASP A 23 -4.75 -10.40 12.32
CA ASP A 23 -4.85 -11.70 11.66
C ASP A 23 -4.51 -11.61 10.17
N ASN A 24 -4.70 -10.43 9.55
CA ASN A 24 -4.30 -10.19 8.15
C ASN A 24 -2.81 -10.41 7.96
N GLU A 25 -1.98 -9.78 8.81
CA GLU A 25 -0.54 -9.93 8.73
C GLU A 25 -0.10 -11.39 8.92
N LYS A 26 -0.65 -12.09 9.91
CA LYS A 26 -0.30 -13.50 10.16
C LYS A 26 -0.61 -14.40 8.98
N GLU A 27 -1.78 -14.22 8.38
CA GLU A 27 -2.18 -14.96 7.19
C GLU A 27 -1.24 -14.69 6.02
N ALA A 28 -0.97 -13.41 5.71
CA ALA A 28 -0.04 -13.02 4.66
C ALA A 28 1.35 -13.62 4.89
N LEU A 29 1.90 -13.53 6.11
CA LEU A 29 3.19 -14.10 6.46
C LEU A 29 3.26 -15.62 6.27
N LYS A 30 2.16 -16.32 6.54
CA LYS A 30 2.06 -17.77 6.32
C LYS A 30 2.06 -18.09 4.81
N LEU A 31 1.24 -17.40 4.03
CA LEU A 31 1.12 -17.60 2.59
C LEU A 31 2.45 -17.28 1.86
N LEU A 32 3.16 -16.24 2.29
CA LEU A 32 4.39 -15.75 1.68
C LEU A 32 5.67 -16.43 2.21
N SER A 33 5.56 -17.39 3.09
CA SER A 33 6.70 -17.98 3.83
C SER A 33 7.82 -18.57 2.97
N ASN A 34 7.55 -18.88 1.70
CA ASN A 34 8.52 -19.43 0.74
C ASN A 34 8.93 -18.43 -0.36
N GLU A 35 8.42 -17.20 -0.33
CA GLU A 35 8.70 -16.23 -1.38
C GLU A 35 10.00 -15.46 -1.11
N PRO A 36 10.86 -15.26 -2.13
CA PRO A 36 12.18 -14.68 -1.96
C PRO A 36 12.17 -13.18 -1.64
N TYR A 37 11.09 -12.48 -1.99
CA TYR A 37 10.90 -11.04 -1.74
C TYR A 37 10.30 -10.75 -0.35
N PHE A 38 10.21 -11.76 0.50
CA PHE A 38 9.60 -11.67 1.81
C PHE A 38 10.60 -11.93 2.93
N LEU A 39 10.59 -11.10 3.99
CA LEU A 39 11.40 -11.33 5.19
C LEU A 39 10.72 -12.32 6.11
N LYS A 40 11.13 -13.59 6.00
CA LYS A 40 10.57 -14.67 6.81
C LYS A 40 10.69 -14.37 8.30
N PRO A 41 9.58 -14.44 9.05
CA PRO A 41 9.63 -14.25 10.49
C PRO A 41 10.37 -15.39 11.18
N VAL A 42 11.15 -15.04 12.18
CA VAL A 42 11.75 -15.99 13.13
C VAL A 42 10.76 -16.30 14.26
N TYR A 43 9.96 -15.30 14.60
CA TYR A 43 8.89 -15.43 15.59
C TYR A 43 7.78 -14.41 15.28
N ILE A 44 6.54 -14.81 15.48
CA ILE A 44 5.36 -13.95 15.38
C ILE A 44 4.29 -14.38 16.38
N ASN A 45 3.69 -13.40 17.02
CA ASN A 45 2.42 -13.51 17.74
C ASN A 45 1.57 -12.26 17.50
N ASN A 46 0.48 -12.07 18.24
CA ASN A 46 -0.46 -10.96 18.03
C ASN A 46 0.19 -9.58 18.15
N ASP A 47 1.24 -9.43 18.94
CA ASP A 47 1.83 -8.13 19.28
C ASP A 47 3.28 -8.00 18.84
N ASN A 48 3.94 -9.09 18.47
CA ASN A 48 5.37 -9.11 18.27
C ASN A 48 5.76 -9.83 17.00
N LEU A 49 6.65 -9.22 16.23
CA LEU A 49 7.28 -9.77 15.05
C LEU A 49 8.80 -9.71 15.21
N ILE A 50 9.47 -10.83 15.00
CA ILE A 50 10.93 -10.91 14.94
C ILE A 50 11.33 -11.44 13.58
N THR A 51 12.18 -10.68 12.88
CA THR A 51 12.78 -11.09 11.59
C THR A 51 14.31 -11.06 11.68
N VAL A 52 14.98 -11.70 10.74
CA VAL A 52 16.43 -11.59 10.61
C VAL A 52 16.80 -10.15 10.29
N PHE A 53 17.77 -9.59 11.02
CA PHE A 53 18.23 -8.22 10.80
C PHE A 53 18.91 -8.08 9.44
N GLN A 54 18.46 -7.10 8.66
CA GLN A 54 19.09 -6.73 7.40
C GLN A 54 20.06 -5.58 7.64
N PRO A 55 21.36 -5.74 7.33
CA PRO A 55 22.35 -4.68 7.56
C PRO A 55 22.17 -3.54 6.56
N ASN A 56 22.23 -2.30 7.06
CA ASN A 56 22.17 -1.07 6.26
C ASN A 56 21.01 -1.03 5.24
N PRO A 57 19.78 -1.37 5.64
CA PRO A 57 18.66 -1.36 4.74
C PRO A 57 18.34 0.08 4.32
N LYS A 58 17.82 0.23 3.12
CA LYS A 58 17.38 1.53 2.58
C LYS A 58 15.95 1.41 2.08
N THR A 59 15.16 2.46 2.26
CA THR A 59 13.80 2.54 1.73
C THR A 59 13.78 3.07 0.31
N PHE A 60 12.62 2.98 -0.37
CA PHE A 60 12.48 3.40 -1.76
C PHE A 60 12.87 4.86 -1.96
N ILE A 61 12.48 5.79 -1.06
CA ILE A 61 12.80 7.22 -1.22
C ILE A 61 14.31 7.46 -1.36
N SER A 62 15.12 6.76 -0.57
CA SER A 62 16.59 6.89 -0.61
C SER A 62 17.24 6.16 -1.80
N GLN A 63 16.47 5.32 -2.50
CA GLN A 63 16.89 4.50 -3.64
C GLN A 63 16.06 4.79 -4.89
N ARG A 64 15.30 5.89 -4.91
CA ARG A 64 14.40 6.25 -6.01
C ARG A 64 15.17 6.41 -7.31
N SER A 65 14.86 5.60 -8.29
CA SER A 65 15.40 5.59 -9.64
C SER A 65 14.53 4.76 -10.56
N LEU A 66 14.56 5.01 -11.87
CA LEU A 66 13.81 4.21 -12.83
C LEU A 66 14.17 2.72 -12.77
N SER A 67 15.44 2.39 -12.54
CA SER A 67 15.88 1.00 -12.39
C SER A 67 15.26 0.30 -11.17
N ASN A 68 15.14 1.00 -10.06
CA ASN A 68 14.48 0.45 -8.86
C ASN A 68 12.97 0.41 -9.00
N ILE A 69 12.36 1.33 -9.72
CA ILE A 69 10.94 1.27 -10.11
C ILE A 69 10.66 0.01 -10.95
N VAL A 70 11.52 -0.31 -11.91
CA VAL A 70 11.44 -1.57 -12.66
C VAL A 70 11.52 -2.79 -11.74
N ARG A 71 12.43 -2.79 -10.75
CA ARG A 71 12.54 -3.88 -9.78
C ARG A 71 11.28 -4.06 -8.95
N ILE A 72 10.68 -2.95 -8.48
CA ILE A 72 9.43 -2.96 -7.74
C ILE A 72 8.29 -3.48 -8.63
N GLY A 73 8.16 -3.01 -9.87
CA GLY A 73 7.14 -3.49 -10.80
C GLY A 73 7.21 -4.99 -11.03
N LYS A 74 8.42 -5.53 -11.22
CA LYS A 74 8.64 -6.98 -11.37
C LYS A 74 8.31 -7.76 -10.09
N LEU A 75 8.70 -7.24 -8.91
CA LEU A 75 8.38 -7.84 -7.62
C LEU A 75 6.87 -7.92 -7.42
N LEU A 76 6.15 -6.83 -7.64
CA LEU A 76 4.70 -6.80 -7.49
C LEU A 76 4.00 -7.71 -8.52
N LYS A 77 4.49 -7.77 -9.77
CA LYS A 77 3.99 -8.75 -10.76
C LYS A 77 4.19 -10.18 -10.25
N GLU A 78 5.37 -10.52 -9.76
CA GLU A 78 5.66 -11.85 -9.21
C GLU A 78 4.72 -12.17 -8.04
N PHE A 79 4.58 -11.25 -7.08
CA PHE A 79 3.67 -11.37 -5.94
C PHE A 79 2.23 -11.65 -6.39
N HIS A 80 1.68 -10.79 -7.25
CA HIS A 80 0.29 -10.90 -7.70
C HIS A 80 0.04 -12.11 -8.61
N SER A 81 1.05 -12.58 -9.37
CA SER A 81 0.91 -13.74 -10.27
C SER A 81 0.67 -15.05 -9.53
N LYS A 82 1.07 -15.14 -8.26
CA LYS A 82 0.84 -16.31 -7.40
C LYS A 82 -0.64 -16.51 -7.09
N LYS A 83 -1.46 -15.46 -7.16
CA LYS A 83 -2.92 -15.50 -6.89
C LYS A 83 -3.24 -16.20 -5.57
N PHE A 84 -2.46 -15.92 -4.52
CA PHE A 84 -2.72 -16.44 -3.20
C PHE A 84 -4.16 -16.13 -2.78
N GLN A 85 -4.85 -17.14 -2.29
CA GLN A 85 -6.19 -17.02 -1.73
C GLN A 85 -6.06 -16.71 -0.24
N ALA A 86 -6.48 -15.53 0.17
CA ALA A 86 -6.52 -15.13 1.58
C ALA A 86 -7.97 -15.24 2.09
N GLU A 87 -8.13 -15.69 3.32
CA GLU A 87 -9.44 -15.75 4.01
C GLU A 87 -9.84 -14.34 4.47
N ASN A 88 -8.86 -13.57 4.94
CA ASN A 88 -9.06 -12.19 5.32
C ASN A 88 -9.15 -11.30 4.08
N THR A 89 -10.11 -10.38 4.09
CA THR A 89 -10.33 -9.43 3.00
C THR A 89 -9.92 -8.03 3.42
N PHE A 90 -9.41 -7.27 2.47
CA PHE A 90 -9.31 -5.82 2.58
C PHE A 90 -10.33 -5.22 1.59
N ASN A 91 -11.41 -4.66 2.12
CA ASN A 91 -12.39 -3.95 1.30
C ASN A 91 -12.12 -2.44 1.35
N PRO A 92 -11.61 -1.83 0.26
CA PRO A 92 -11.29 -0.41 0.25
C PRO A 92 -12.50 0.50 0.54
N ILE A 93 -13.71 0.06 0.18
CA ILE A 93 -14.94 0.85 0.42
C ILE A 93 -15.32 0.82 1.89
N ASP A 94 -15.22 -0.33 2.54
CA ASP A 94 -15.47 -0.43 3.98
C ASP A 94 -14.43 0.39 4.75
N GLN A 95 -13.20 0.41 4.27
CA GLN A 95 -12.12 1.22 4.85
C GLN A 95 -12.43 2.73 4.71
N PHE A 96 -12.86 3.16 3.50
CA PHE A 96 -13.31 4.53 3.28
C PHE A 96 -14.47 4.90 4.22
N ASN A 97 -15.50 4.07 4.28
CA ASN A 97 -16.66 4.31 5.15
C ASN A 97 -16.26 4.38 6.63
N SER A 98 -15.32 3.54 7.05
CA SER A 98 -14.80 3.55 8.41
C SER A 98 -14.13 4.87 8.76
N TYR A 99 -13.38 5.47 7.85
CA TYR A 99 -12.76 6.78 8.06
C TYR A 99 -13.79 7.90 7.98
N TYR A 100 -14.59 7.91 6.91
CA TYR A 100 -15.61 8.94 6.66
C TYR A 100 -16.58 9.11 7.82
N ASN A 101 -17.08 8.01 8.38
CA ASN A 101 -18.06 8.03 9.48
C ASN A 101 -17.47 8.47 10.83
N GLN A 102 -16.14 8.62 10.94
CA GLN A 102 -15.48 9.04 12.16
C GLN A 102 -15.03 10.51 12.14
N ILE A 103 -15.19 11.20 11.01
CA ILE A 103 -14.89 12.62 10.87
C ILE A 103 -16.07 13.41 11.41
N ASP A 104 -15.82 14.28 12.40
CA ASP A 104 -16.86 15.10 13.03
C ASP A 104 -17.27 16.26 12.12
N GLU A 105 -16.29 16.90 11.45
CA GLU A 105 -16.52 18.01 10.53
C GLU A 105 -16.00 17.66 9.13
N LEU A 106 -16.92 17.23 8.25
CA LEU A 106 -16.55 16.90 6.86
C LEU A 106 -16.01 18.14 6.13
N PRO A 107 -14.88 17.99 5.43
CA PRO A 107 -14.31 19.08 4.65
C PRO A 107 -15.27 19.55 3.56
N TYR A 108 -15.36 20.87 3.39
CA TYR A 108 -16.19 21.48 2.36
C TYR A 108 -15.83 20.94 0.96
N GLY A 109 -16.85 20.52 0.22
CA GLY A 109 -16.70 19.99 -1.16
C GLY A 109 -16.25 18.53 -1.24
N LEU A 110 -16.21 17.77 -0.14
CA LEU A 110 -15.93 16.32 -0.20
C LEU A 110 -17.03 15.60 -0.99
N ASP A 111 -18.27 16.04 -0.89
CA ASP A 111 -19.41 15.47 -1.60
C ASP A 111 -19.25 15.51 -3.13
N ASP A 112 -18.49 16.47 -3.66
CA ASP A 112 -18.19 16.59 -5.08
C ASP A 112 -17.39 15.37 -5.63
N TYR A 113 -16.77 14.57 -4.77
CA TYR A 113 -15.95 13.42 -5.13
C TYR A 113 -16.59 12.06 -4.83
N MET A 114 -17.79 12.02 -4.23
CA MET A 114 -18.45 10.76 -3.84
C MET A 114 -18.80 9.88 -5.04
N TYR A 115 -18.96 10.44 -6.24
CA TYR A 115 -19.16 9.67 -7.47
C TYR A 115 -18.02 8.69 -7.78
N ILE A 116 -16.80 8.97 -7.28
CA ILE A 116 -15.62 8.09 -7.46
C ILE A 116 -15.87 6.71 -6.84
N ILE A 117 -16.59 6.66 -5.72
CA ILE A 117 -16.95 5.40 -5.06
C ILE A 117 -17.83 4.54 -5.96
N ASP A 118 -18.79 5.13 -6.63
CA ASP A 118 -19.69 4.39 -7.52
C ASP A 118 -18.98 3.93 -8.80
N GLU A 119 -18.04 4.72 -9.32
CA GLU A 119 -17.19 4.30 -10.44
C GLU A 119 -16.25 3.15 -10.03
N PHE A 120 -15.65 3.25 -8.85
CA PHE A 120 -14.79 2.20 -8.30
C PHE A 120 -15.55 0.88 -8.13
N LYS A 121 -16.75 0.91 -7.53
CA LYS A 121 -17.58 -0.28 -7.33
C LYS A 121 -17.88 -1.03 -8.62
N LYS A 122 -18.06 -0.31 -9.75
CA LYS A 122 -18.36 -0.93 -11.06
C LYS A 122 -17.19 -1.75 -11.60
N LEU A 123 -15.93 -1.37 -11.27
CA LEU A 123 -14.73 -1.97 -11.82
C LEU A 123 -13.98 -2.87 -10.81
N TYR A 124 -14.34 -2.76 -9.54
CA TYR A 124 -13.71 -3.49 -8.45
C TYR A 124 -14.00 -4.99 -8.53
N LYS A 125 -12.94 -5.80 -8.49
CA LYS A 125 -13.02 -7.24 -8.48
C LYS A 125 -11.85 -7.84 -7.71
N ALA A 126 -12.05 -8.17 -6.44
CA ALA A 126 -11.06 -8.88 -5.66
C ALA A 126 -10.80 -10.27 -6.24
N ASP A 127 -9.52 -10.66 -6.37
CA ASP A 127 -9.16 -11.94 -6.95
C ASP A 127 -7.85 -12.54 -6.41
N ARG A 128 -7.15 -11.86 -5.49
CA ARG A 128 -5.88 -12.33 -4.91
C ARG A 128 -5.49 -11.58 -3.64
N LEU A 129 -4.48 -12.12 -2.94
CA LEU A 129 -3.82 -11.41 -1.86
C LEU A 129 -3.12 -10.16 -2.43
N CYS A 130 -3.37 -9.01 -1.79
CA CYS A 130 -2.74 -7.73 -2.04
C CYS A 130 -2.07 -7.21 -0.77
N HIS A 131 -1.14 -6.29 -0.92
CA HIS A 131 -0.45 -5.66 0.21
C HIS A 131 -1.28 -4.54 0.84
N ASN A 132 -1.93 -3.72 0.00
CA ASN A 132 -2.84 -2.62 0.32
C ASN A 132 -2.21 -1.39 0.99
N ASP A 133 -0.87 -1.38 1.19
CA ASP A 133 -0.13 -0.27 1.78
C ASP A 133 1.27 -0.16 1.15
N LEU A 134 1.35 0.25 -0.12
CA LEU A 134 2.60 0.27 -0.88
C LEU A 134 3.32 1.63 -0.78
N VAL A 135 3.49 2.13 0.45
CA VAL A 135 4.28 3.32 0.76
C VAL A 135 5.79 3.04 0.63
N GLU A 136 6.58 4.10 0.48
CA GLU A 136 8.04 4.02 0.30
C GLU A 136 8.79 3.23 1.39
N GLY A 137 8.30 3.30 2.64
CA GLY A 137 8.87 2.62 3.79
C GLY A 137 8.77 1.11 3.73
N ASN A 138 7.81 0.58 2.96
CA ASN A 138 7.52 -0.84 2.88
C ASN A 138 8.36 -1.59 1.83
N PHE A 139 9.21 -0.87 1.08
CA PHE A 139 10.21 -1.44 0.17
C PHE A 139 11.60 -1.36 0.77
N LEU A 140 12.15 -2.51 1.17
CA LEU A 140 13.44 -2.60 1.86
C LEU A 140 14.53 -3.06 0.88
N PHE A 141 15.36 -2.13 0.46
CA PHE A 141 16.52 -2.40 -0.40
C PHE A 141 17.73 -2.79 0.44
N THR A 142 18.31 -3.94 0.14
CA THR A 142 19.58 -4.40 0.67
C THR A 142 20.62 -4.51 -0.45
N LYS A 143 21.87 -4.89 -0.12
CA LYS A 143 22.90 -5.10 -1.12
C LYS A 143 22.46 -6.14 -2.17
N ASP A 144 21.81 -7.22 -1.72
CA ASP A 144 21.57 -8.40 -2.52
C ASP A 144 20.12 -8.62 -2.92
N ALA A 145 19.16 -7.93 -2.25
CA ALA A 145 17.73 -8.17 -2.44
C ALA A 145 16.88 -6.90 -2.29
N LEU A 146 15.64 -7.01 -2.78
CA LEU A 146 14.52 -6.10 -2.50
C LEU A 146 13.45 -6.91 -1.80
N TYR A 147 13.05 -6.46 -0.62
CA TYR A 147 11.98 -7.06 0.18
C TYR A 147 10.78 -6.15 0.25
N LEU A 148 9.59 -6.75 0.24
CA LEU A 148 8.34 -6.12 0.62
C LEU A 148 8.06 -6.47 2.08
N ILE A 149 7.74 -5.48 2.91
CA ILE A 149 7.56 -5.63 4.35
C ILE A 149 6.27 -4.95 4.80
N ASP A 150 5.87 -5.23 6.04
CA ASP A 150 4.72 -4.60 6.72
C ASP A 150 3.36 -4.92 6.10
N PHE A 151 2.96 -6.19 6.22
CA PHE A 151 1.73 -6.76 5.65
C PHE A 151 0.50 -6.56 6.56
N GLU A 152 0.47 -5.53 7.40
CA GLU A 152 -0.62 -5.34 8.37
C GLU A 152 -1.98 -5.03 7.73
N TYR A 153 -1.99 -4.46 6.51
CA TYR A 153 -3.19 -4.22 5.70
C TYR A 153 -3.42 -5.30 4.63
N ALA A 154 -2.56 -6.32 4.57
CA ALA A 154 -2.68 -7.34 3.54
C ALA A 154 -4.02 -8.08 3.64
N GLY A 155 -4.59 -8.42 2.49
CA GLY A 155 -5.84 -9.12 2.41
C GLY A 155 -6.26 -9.38 0.97
N TYR A 156 -7.33 -10.16 0.80
CA TYR A 156 -7.90 -10.46 -0.48
C TYR A 156 -8.52 -9.20 -1.09
N ASN A 157 -8.00 -8.76 -2.24
CA ASN A 157 -8.38 -7.50 -2.86
C ASN A 157 -8.20 -7.55 -4.39
N ASP A 158 -8.54 -6.46 -5.06
CA ASP A 158 -8.24 -6.22 -6.46
C ASP A 158 -6.80 -5.68 -6.62
N TYR A 159 -5.96 -6.37 -7.37
CA TYR A 159 -4.55 -6.01 -7.52
C TYR A 159 -4.31 -4.62 -8.16
N TYR A 160 -5.30 -4.07 -8.86
CA TYR A 160 -5.23 -2.67 -9.33
C TYR A 160 -5.20 -1.68 -8.18
N PHE A 161 -5.71 -2.06 -6.99
CA PHE A 161 -5.57 -1.23 -5.79
C PHE A 161 -4.09 -1.08 -5.39
N ASP A 162 -3.33 -2.16 -5.37
CA ASP A 162 -1.88 -2.11 -5.10
C ASP A 162 -1.13 -1.30 -6.16
N ILE A 163 -1.47 -1.45 -7.45
CA ILE A 163 -0.85 -0.67 -8.53
C ILE A 163 -1.13 0.82 -8.34
N ALA A 164 -2.39 1.18 -8.08
CA ALA A 164 -2.79 2.56 -7.86
C ALA A 164 -2.19 3.14 -6.57
N SER A 165 -2.16 2.36 -5.49
CA SER A 165 -1.54 2.73 -4.21
C SER A 165 -0.05 3.03 -4.41
N PHE A 166 0.71 2.16 -5.05
CA PHE A 166 2.14 2.43 -5.30
C PHE A 166 2.37 3.73 -6.07
N ILE A 167 1.58 4.00 -7.10
CA ILE A 167 1.69 5.24 -7.90
C ILE A 167 1.29 6.47 -7.07
N SER A 168 0.18 6.38 -6.32
CA SER A 168 -0.37 7.49 -5.55
C SER A 168 0.43 7.81 -4.30
N GLU A 169 0.81 6.79 -3.51
CA GLU A 169 1.48 6.98 -2.22
C GLU A 169 2.94 7.42 -2.38
N ASN A 170 3.57 7.05 -3.48
CA ASN A 170 4.95 7.47 -3.76
C ASN A 170 5.03 8.68 -4.72
N ASP A 171 3.90 9.30 -5.03
CA ASP A 171 3.77 10.43 -5.96
C ASP A 171 4.64 10.26 -7.22
N LEU A 172 4.43 9.13 -7.92
CA LEU A 172 5.20 8.85 -9.14
C LEU A 172 4.86 9.89 -10.21
N ASN A 173 5.89 10.47 -10.82
CA ASN A 173 5.70 11.31 -11.99
C ASN A 173 5.32 10.48 -13.23
N TYR A 174 5.07 11.13 -14.37
CA TYR A 174 4.66 10.45 -15.60
C TYR A 174 5.66 9.38 -16.08
N GLU A 175 6.95 9.71 -16.15
CA GLU A 175 8.00 8.79 -16.60
C GLU A 175 8.13 7.58 -15.67
N GLU A 176 8.11 7.81 -14.37
CA GLU A 176 8.15 6.79 -13.34
C GLU A 176 6.92 5.87 -13.41
N THR A 177 5.72 6.45 -13.59
CA THR A 177 4.46 5.70 -13.74
C THR A 177 4.51 4.79 -14.97
N ILE A 178 4.89 5.31 -16.13
CA ILE A 178 4.98 4.50 -17.36
C ILE A 178 6.05 3.41 -17.22
N THR A 179 7.19 3.72 -16.58
CA THR A 179 8.26 2.74 -16.32
C THR A 179 7.76 1.61 -15.41
N PHE A 180 7.03 1.95 -14.35
CA PHE A 180 6.42 0.99 -13.44
C PHE A 180 5.39 0.09 -14.15
N LEU A 181 4.46 0.70 -14.87
CA LEU A 181 3.40 -0.03 -15.59
C LEU A 181 3.99 -0.99 -16.65
N LYS A 182 4.99 -0.56 -17.41
CA LYS A 182 5.70 -1.42 -18.37
C LYS A 182 6.39 -2.60 -17.68
N ALA A 183 6.98 -2.38 -16.51
CA ALA A 183 7.65 -3.44 -15.75
C ALA A 183 6.65 -4.42 -15.12
N TYR A 184 5.47 -3.94 -14.75
CA TYR A 184 4.42 -4.76 -14.16
C TYR A 184 3.64 -5.54 -15.23
N PHE A 185 3.13 -4.89 -16.29
CA PHE A 185 2.29 -5.46 -17.33
C PHE A 185 3.06 -6.02 -18.54
N THR A 186 4.27 -6.55 -18.35
CA THR A 186 5.19 -6.97 -19.43
C THR A 186 4.53 -7.64 -20.63
N ASP A 187 3.64 -8.61 -20.38
CA ASP A 187 2.98 -9.44 -21.39
C ASP A 187 1.44 -9.29 -21.36
N GLU A 188 0.94 -8.37 -20.55
CA GLU A 188 -0.48 -8.12 -20.37
C GLU A 188 -0.79 -6.66 -20.72
N GLU A 189 -1.98 -6.41 -21.20
CA GLU A 189 -2.44 -5.04 -21.45
C GLU A 189 -2.94 -4.40 -20.17
N CYS A 190 -2.47 -3.18 -19.89
CA CYS A 190 -2.98 -2.39 -18.76
C CYS A 190 -4.37 -1.85 -19.08
N ASN A 191 -5.36 -2.12 -18.25
CA ASN A 191 -6.64 -1.43 -18.32
C ASN A 191 -6.50 -0.04 -17.68
N TYR A 192 -6.20 0.94 -18.49
CA TYR A 192 -5.95 2.32 -18.04
C TYR A 192 -7.20 3.01 -17.50
N ASP A 193 -8.40 2.69 -18.01
CA ASP A 193 -9.64 3.26 -17.46
C ASP A 193 -9.87 2.78 -16.04
N LYS A 194 -9.64 1.48 -15.78
CA LYS A 194 -9.68 0.92 -14.44
C LYS A 194 -8.62 1.55 -13.55
N LEU A 195 -7.39 1.66 -14.02
CA LEU A 195 -6.28 2.28 -13.27
C LEU A 195 -6.59 3.72 -12.87
N LYS A 196 -7.15 4.52 -13.78
CA LYS A 196 -7.55 5.91 -13.53
C LYS A 196 -8.58 6.01 -12.40
N VAL A 197 -9.61 5.16 -12.43
CA VAL A 197 -10.64 5.12 -11.39
C VAL A 197 -10.03 4.71 -10.05
N PHE A 198 -9.14 3.73 -10.04
CA PHE A 198 -8.47 3.28 -8.82
C PHE A 198 -7.51 4.33 -8.23
N LEU A 199 -6.81 5.08 -9.08
CA LEU A 199 -5.98 6.22 -8.63
C LEU A 199 -6.82 7.31 -7.96
N ASN A 200 -7.94 7.70 -8.58
CA ASN A 200 -8.85 8.67 -7.99
C ASN A 200 -9.42 8.17 -6.66
N PHE A 201 -9.73 6.87 -6.58
CA PHE A 201 -10.23 6.27 -5.35
C PHE A 201 -9.16 6.22 -4.25
N CYS A 202 -7.91 5.87 -4.57
CA CYS A 202 -6.80 5.94 -3.61
C CYS A 202 -6.60 7.36 -3.09
N ASP A 203 -6.62 8.37 -3.96
CA ASP A 203 -6.48 9.76 -3.54
C ASP A 203 -7.67 10.17 -2.63
N LEU A 204 -8.91 9.73 -2.91
CA LEU A 204 -10.07 9.98 -2.05
C LEU A 204 -9.97 9.26 -0.69
N LEU A 205 -9.58 7.99 -0.69
CA LEU A 205 -9.40 7.18 0.51
C LEU A 205 -8.38 7.81 1.46
N TRP A 206 -7.20 8.16 0.92
CA TRP A 206 -6.12 8.71 1.73
C TRP A 206 -6.34 10.17 2.11
N TYR A 207 -7.09 10.93 1.31
CA TYR A 207 -7.59 12.25 1.72
C TYR A 207 -8.47 12.14 2.98
N THR A 208 -9.42 11.20 2.96
CA THR A 208 -10.35 10.98 4.08
C THR A 208 -9.61 10.49 5.32
N TRP A 209 -8.69 9.55 5.17
CA TRP A 209 -7.84 9.06 6.26
C TRP A 209 -6.99 10.18 6.89
N ALA A 210 -6.33 10.99 6.07
CA ALA A 210 -5.48 12.07 6.54
C ALA A 210 -6.29 13.16 7.25
N THR A 211 -7.48 13.48 6.74
CA THR A 211 -8.42 14.41 7.38
C THR A 211 -8.82 13.91 8.78
N LEU A 212 -9.20 12.63 8.88
CA LEU A 212 -9.55 12.01 10.17
C LEU A 212 -8.37 12.06 11.16
N LEU A 213 -7.16 11.75 10.72
CA LEU A 213 -6.00 11.75 11.60
C LEU A 213 -5.58 13.17 12.00
N TYR A 214 -5.71 14.13 11.11
CA TYR A 214 -5.47 15.52 11.45
C TYR A 214 -6.44 16.01 12.53
N GLU A 215 -7.72 15.69 12.39
CA GLU A 215 -8.74 16.02 13.39
C GLU A 215 -8.43 15.39 14.76
N LYS A 216 -8.06 14.09 14.77
CA LYS A 216 -7.82 13.35 16.02
C LYS A 216 -6.48 13.66 16.70
N ARG A 217 -5.43 13.96 15.93
CA ARG A 217 -4.05 14.06 16.43
C ARG A 217 -3.50 15.48 16.39
N ASN A 218 -4.08 16.35 15.56
CA ASN A 218 -3.60 17.72 15.33
C ASN A 218 -2.12 17.80 14.93
N GLU A 219 -1.65 16.83 14.13
CA GLU A 219 -0.29 16.77 13.61
C GLU A 219 -0.27 17.28 12.17
N GLU A 220 0.53 18.33 11.89
CA GLU A 220 0.56 19.02 10.58
C GLU A 220 0.86 18.09 9.40
N ILE A 221 1.59 17.01 9.59
CA ILE A 221 1.89 16.03 8.54
C ILE A 221 0.60 15.48 7.88
N TYR A 222 -0.45 15.24 8.67
CA TYR A 222 -1.73 14.74 8.12
C TYR A 222 -2.47 15.82 7.33
N ASN A 223 -2.36 17.09 7.73
CA ASN A 223 -2.92 18.21 6.98
C ASN A 223 -2.19 18.39 5.63
N GLU A 224 -0.88 18.20 5.59
CA GLU A 224 -0.09 18.23 4.35
C GLU A 224 -0.50 17.11 3.40
N ILE A 225 -0.64 15.88 3.91
CA ILE A 225 -1.12 14.73 3.13
C ILE A 225 -2.54 15.00 2.59
N ALA A 226 -3.45 15.49 3.43
CA ALA A 226 -4.82 15.81 3.00
C ALA A 226 -4.83 16.87 1.88
N LYS A 227 -4.03 17.93 2.01
CA LYS A 227 -3.89 18.97 0.97
C LYS A 227 -3.35 18.42 -0.34
N GLU A 228 -2.35 17.55 -0.29
CA GLU A 228 -1.79 16.90 -1.47
C GLU A 228 -2.84 16.03 -2.17
N LYS A 229 -3.52 15.15 -1.44
CA LYS A 229 -4.55 14.26 -2.01
C LYS A 229 -5.73 15.06 -2.58
N LEU A 230 -6.18 16.11 -1.90
CA LEU A 230 -7.20 17.03 -2.42
C LEU A 230 -6.74 17.73 -3.71
N HIS A 231 -5.46 18.12 -3.79
CA HIS A 231 -4.90 18.67 -5.03
C HIS A 231 -4.97 17.65 -6.18
N ARG A 232 -4.68 16.37 -5.92
CA ARG A 232 -4.79 15.28 -6.91
C ARG A 232 -6.24 15.03 -7.34
N LEU A 233 -7.19 15.07 -6.42
CA LEU A 233 -8.62 14.96 -6.74
C LEU A 233 -9.09 16.10 -7.66
N LYS A 234 -8.62 17.33 -7.43
CA LYS A 234 -8.90 18.50 -8.30
C LYS A 234 -8.17 18.45 -9.64
N ASN A 235 -7.00 17.82 -9.67
CA ASN A 235 -6.11 17.73 -10.84
C ASN A 235 -5.71 16.26 -11.09
N PRO A 236 -6.63 15.41 -11.57
CA PRO A 236 -6.35 13.99 -11.76
C PRO A 236 -5.13 13.75 -12.66
N ARG A 237 -4.38 12.69 -12.35
CA ARG A 237 -3.19 12.31 -13.11
C ARG A 237 -3.54 12.01 -14.57
N LYS A 238 -2.82 12.63 -15.49
CA LYS A 238 -2.93 12.34 -16.92
C LYS A 238 -2.03 11.14 -17.24
N ILE A 239 -2.63 9.96 -17.34
CA ILE A 239 -1.95 8.78 -17.89
C ILE A 239 -2.36 8.72 -19.36
N VAL A 240 -1.45 9.15 -20.23
CA VAL A 240 -1.66 9.14 -21.70
C VAL A 240 -0.97 7.90 -22.25
N TYR A 241 -1.64 7.24 -23.22
CA TYR A 241 -1.17 6.03 -23.92
C TYR A 241 0.00 6.33 -24.87
#